data_841fc4bea559f574798aa5e35571af94
#
_entry.id   841fc4bea559f574798aa5e35571af94
#
_cell.length_a   1.000
_cell.length_b   1.000
_cell.length_c   1.000
_cell.angle_alpha   90.00
_cell.angle_beta   90.00
_cell.angle_gamma   90.00
#
_symmetry.space_group_name_H-M   'P 1'
#
loop_
_entity.id
_entity.type
_entity.pdbx_description
1 polymer ?
#
loop_
_entity_poly.entity_id
_entity_poly.type
_entity_poly.pdbx_seq_one_letter_code
_entity_poly.pdbx_strand_id
1 'polypeptide(L)'
;MKKKMIWVLLAALLVLAVAVAAFLLFGNHTVESTEPIIVTEEVTAEPEIPEEAEAEALSEEAEIELVTLTGVITGITDEYVLLDVGDMGQVQANLSEDTLIEGVEELAIGQTAIVTYDGKMTRSLPAQIAALRVGVYEVRGTVKTMEDGRVTVEKTEGGDEVVLTLPEGAPALAVGDVITAYTTGISTMSLPPQMNAIAIVK
;
A
#
# COMPACT_ATOMS: atom_id res chain seq x y z
N MET A 1 -20.03 -1.74 -28.96
CA MET A 1 -19.38 -0.73 -28.09
C MET A 1 -20.20 0.53 -27.88
N LYS A 2 -20.97 1.05 -28.86
CA LYS A 2 -21.74 2.31 -28.72
C LYS A 2 -22.88 2.31 -27.67
N LYS A 3 -23.51 1.17 -27.38
CA LYS A 3 -24.62 1.09 -26.40
C LYS A 3 -24.16 1.20 -24.93
N LYS A 4 -22.98 0.70 -24.56
CA LYS A 4 -22.46 0.79 -23.19
C LYS A 4 -22.03 2.22 -22.84
N MET A 5 -21.51 2.98 -23.80
CA MET A 5 -21.08 4.37 -23.61
C MET A 5 -22.26 5.33 -23.38
N ILE A 6 -23.43 5.03 -23.95
CA ILE A 6 -24.65 5.84 -23.75
C ILE A 6 -25.19 5.69 -22.31
N TRP A 7 -25.12 4.49 -21.74
CA TRP A 7 -25.56 4.24 -20.36
C TRP A 7 -24.67 4.93 -19.31
N VAL A 8 -23.34 4.97 -19.54
CA VAL A 8 -22.39 5.68 -18.66
C VAL A 8 -22.65 7.19 -18.68
N LEU A 9 -22.93 7.77 -19.86
CA LEU A 9 -23.25 9.20 -19.98
C LEU A 9 -24.59 9.55 -19.34
N LEU A 10 -25.61 8.67 -19.42
CA LEU A 10 -26.91 8.87 -18.76
C LEU A 10 -26.79 8.80 -17.24
N ALA A 11 -25.96 7.89 -16.70
CA ALA A 11 -25.70 7.79 -15.26
C ALA A 11 -24.99 9.03 -14.72
N ALA A 12 -23.98 9.54 -15.43
CA ALA A 12 -23.24 10.75 -15.05
C ALA A 12 -24.16 12.00 -15.04
N LEU A 13 -25.09 12.09 -15.99
CA LEU A 13 -26.04 13.21 -16.08
C LEU A 13 -27.06 13.19 -14.92
N LEU A 14 -27.45 12.00 -14.47
CA LEU A 14 -28.38 11.82 -13.34
C LEU A 14 -27.75 12.23 -12.00
N VAL A 15 -26.47 11.89 -11.79
CA VAL A 15 -25.72 12.30 -10.59
C VAL A 15 -25.54 13.81 -10.52
N LEU A 16 -25.27 14.46 -11.66
CA LEU A 16 -25.14 15.93 -11.73
C LEU A 16 -26.47 16.64 -11.40
N ALA A 17 -27.60 16.11 -11.86
CA ALA A 17 -28.92 16.68 -11.57
C ALA A 17 -29.29 16.62 -10.09
N VAL A 18 -28.91 15.54 -9.39
CA VAL A 18 -29.17 15.38 -7.94
C VAL A 18 -28.30 16.34 -7.12
N ALA A 19 -27.04 16.56 -7.51
CA ALA A 19 -26.15 17.51 -6.84
C ALA A 19 -26.63 18.96 -6.93
N VAL A 20 -27.17 19.38 -8.09
CA VAL A 20 -27.73 20.74 -8.28
C VAL A 20 -29.00 20.94 -7.49
N ALA A 21 -29.87 19.93 -7.38
CA ALA A 21 -31.09 20.00 -6.59
C ALA A 21 -30.80 20.11 -5.08
N ALA A 22 -29.80 19.41 -4.56
CA ALA A 22 -29.38 19.50 -3.17
C ALA A 22 -28.81 20.89 -2.82
N PHE A 23 -28.07 21.52 -3.73
CA PHE A 23 -27.50 22.85 -3.51
C PHE A 23 -28.57 23.95 -3.45
N LEU A 24 -29.67 23.81 -4.20
CA LEU A 24 -30.78 24.78 -4.21
C LEU A 24 -31.71 24.65 -2.99
N LEU A 25 -31.71 23.51 -2.29
CA LEU A 25 -32.59 23.27 -1.12
C LEU A 25 -31.94 23.65 0.23
N PHE A 26 -30.61 23.77 0.30
CA PHE A 26 -29.89 24.04 1.55
C PHE A 26 -29.16 25.39 1.61
N GLY A 27 -29.29 26.24 0.59
CA GLY A 27 -28.61 27.53 0.47
C GLY A 27 -29.42 28.74 0.88
N ASN A 28 -30.07 28.79 2.06
CA ASN A 28 -30.57 30.05 2.59
C ASN A 28 -30.84 29.95 4.11
N HIS A 29 -29.82 30.15 4.92
CA HIS A 29 -30.00 30.57 6.32
C HIS A 29 -29.29 31.90 6.53
N THR A 30 -30.05 32.98 6.50
CA THR A 30 -29.67 34.32 6.92
C THR A 30 -29.54 34.36 8.43
N VAL A 31 -28.39 34.81 8.90
CA VAL A 31 -28.13 35.12 10.31
C VAL A 31 -28.65 36.50 10.62
N GLU A 32 -29.63 36.59 11.52
CA GLU A 32 -30.19 37.82 12.02
C GLU A 32 -29.32 38.38 13.15
N SER A 33 -28.88 39.60 12.95
CA SER A 33 -28.10 40.45 13.84
C SER A 33 -28.93 40.91 15.03
N THR A 34 -28.44 40.75 16.25
CA THR A 34 -28.96 41.50 17.40
C THR A 34 -27.80 42.18 18.10
N GLU A 35 -27.79 43.51 18.08
CA GLU A 35 -26.86 44.43 18.74
C GLU A 35 -27.17 44.61 20.23
N PRO A 36 -26.44 45.51 20.99
CA PRO A 36 -25.66 45.09 22.14
C PRO A 36 -26.27 45.62 23.47
N ILE A 37 -25.91 44.96 24.56
CA ILE A 37 -26.14 45.54 25.91
C ILE A 37 -24.76 45.86 26.52
N ILE A 38 -24.50 47.13 26.66
CA ILE A 38 -23.42 47.73 27.44
C ILE A 38 -23.80 47.64 28.92
N VAL A 39 -22.98 46.99 29.75
CA VAL A 39 -22.91 47.22 31.19
C VAL A 39 -21.44 47.33 31.59
N THR A 40 -21.16 48.49 32.13
CA THR A 40 -19.88 48.98 32.64
C THR A 40 -19.52 48.38 34.00
N GLU A 41 -18.15 48.30 34.21
CA GLU A 41 -17.40 48.25 35.48
C GLU A 41 -17.47 46.94 36.31
N GLU A 42 -16.33 46.30 36.54
CA GLU A 42 -15.39 46.68 37.59
C GLU A 42 -14.02 45.96 37.43
N VAL A 43 -12.96 46.70 37.63
CA VAL A 43 -11.54 46.32 37.66
C VAL A 43 -11.30 45.40 38.84
N THR A 44 -10.70 44.21 38.63
CA THR A 44 -9.81 43.60 39.62
C THR A 44 -8.94 42.50 39.03
N ALA A 45 -7.62 42.72 39.10
CA ALA A 45 -6.53 41.75 39.20
C ALA A 45 -6.37 40.70 38.13
N GLU A 46 -5.45 40.96 37.27
CA GLU A 46 -4.68 40.04 36.45
C GLU A 46 -3.96 38.99 37.34
N PRO A 47 -4.17 37.68 37.13
CA PRO A 47 -3.18 36.69 37.54
C PRO A 47 -2.21 36.48 36.37
N GLU A 48 -0.95 36.79 36.60
CA GLU A 48 0.17 36.39 35.77
C GLU A 48 0.10 34.89 35.51
N ILE A 49 -0.18 34.54 34.27
CA ILE A 49 -0.06 33.15 33.78
C ILE A 49 1.43 32.97 33.48
N PRO A 50 2.12 32.00 34.10
CA PRO A 50 3.50 31.70 33.73
C PRO A 50 3.57 31.23 32.28
N GLU A 51 4.28 31.95 31.47
CA GLU A 51 4.53 31.73 30.03
C GLU A 51 5.46 30.50 29.75
N GLU A 52 5.59 29.56 30.66
CA GLU A 52 6.49 28.40 30.55
C GLU A 52 5.82 27.04 30.42
N ALA A 53 4.49 26.96 30.24
CA ALA A 53 3.80 25.65 30.17
C ALA A 53 3.30 25.22 28.77
N GLU A 54 3.52 26.03 27.74
CA GLU A 54 3.07 25.68 26.36
C GLU A 54 4.14 25.18 25.39
N ALA A 55 5.38 25.00 25.83
CA ALA A 55 6.49 24.58 24.95
C ALA A 55 6.81 23.07 24.99
N GLU A 56 6.14 22.25 25.81
CA GLU A 56 6.46 20.82 25.92
C GLU A 56 5.43 19.88 25.30
N ALA A 57 4.40 20.38 24.61
CA ALA A 57 3.39 19.54 23.97
C ALA A 57 3.58 19.30 22.46
N LEU A 58 4.73 19.67 21.90
CA LEU A 58 5.05 19.50 20.48
C LEU A 58 6.32 18.69 20.33
N SER A 59 6.16 17.37 20.25
CA SER A 59 6.93 16.39 19.49
C SER A 59 7.27 15.11 20.26
N GLU A 60 6.27 14.34 20.63
CA GLU A 60 6.40 12.89 20.49
C GLU A 60 5.75 12.53 19.14
N GLU A 61 6.41 12.85 18.03
CA GLU A 61 6.27 12.06 16.82
C GLU A 61 6.77 10.65 17.23
N ALA A 62 5.84 9.79 17.63
CA ALA A 62 6.14 8.39 17.85
C ALA A 62 6.75 7.90 16.54
N GLU A 63 8.05 7.57 16.55
CA GLU A 63 8.70 6.91 15.42
C GLU A 63 7.89 5.65 15.13
N ILE A 64 7.14 5.69 14.01
CA ILE A 64 6.39 4.52 13.56
C ILE A 64 7.43 3.54 13.04
N GLU A 65 7.71 2.49 13.80
CA GLU A 65 8.55 1.41 13.35
C GLU A 65 7.84 0.64 12.22
N LEU A 66 8.32 0.81 11.00
CA LEU A 66 7.78 0.10 9.85
C LEU A 66 8.28 -1.34 9.85
N VAL A 67 7.35 -2.27 9.79
CA VAL A 67 7.60 -3.71 9.73
C VAL A 67 7.18 -4.24 8.36
N THR A 68 7.91 -5.23 7.85
CA THR A 68 7.58 -5.91 6.61
C THR A 68 7.13 -7.35 6.85
N LEU A 69 6.17 -7.79 6.07
CA LEU A 69 5.65 -9.16 6.07
C LEU A 69 5.65 -9.67 4.63
N THR A 70 6.18 -10.87 4.42
CA THR A 70 6.20 -11.51 3.10
C THR A 70 5.24 -12.69 3.09
N GLY A 71 4.40 -12.77 2.06
CA GLY A 71 3.44 -13.88 1.92
C GLY A 71 2.93 -14.04 0.50
N VAL A 72 2.29 -15.17 0.25
CA VAL A 72 1.63 -15.46 -1.03
C VAL A 72 0.20 -14.95 -1.00
N ILE A 73 -0.20 -14.19 -2.00
CA ILE A 73 -1.56 -13.68 -2.13
C ILE A 73 -2.51 -14.85 -2.40
N THR A 74 -3.47 -15.07 -1.51
CA THR A 74 -4.48 -16.13 -1.60
C THR A 74 -5.89 -15.60 -1.84
N GLY A 75 -6.11 -14.29 -1.63
CA GLY A 75 -7.37 -13.62 -1.89
C GLY A 75 -7.18 -12.12 -2.06
N ILE A 76 -8.03 -11.51 -2.87
CA ILE A 76 -8.00 -10.07 -3.16
C ILE A 76 -9.42 -9.55 -3.19
N THR A 77 -9.64 -8.41 -2.56
CA THR A 77 -10.84 -7.59 -2.65
C THR A 77 -10.43 -6.12 -2.79
N ASP A 78 -11.39 -5.23 -2.97
CA ASP A 78 -11.12 -3.79 -3.02
C ASP A 78 -10.67 -3.24 -1.65
N GLU A 79 -10.94 -3.96 -0.56
CA GLU A 79 -10.68 -3.52 0.82
C GLU A 79 -9.45 -4.20 1.44
N TYR A 80 -9.05 -5.39 0.97
CA TYR A 80 -7.94 -6.12 1.55
C TYR A 80 -7.31 -7.15 0.60
N VAL A 81 -6.08 -7.52 0.93
CA VAL A 81 -5.37 -8.67 0.37
C VAL A 81 -5.20 -9.72 1.46
N LEU A 82 -5.53 -10.97 1.17
CA LEU A 82 -5.29 -12.11 2.05
C LEU A 82 -3.98 -12.77 1.67
N LEU A 83 -3.08 -12.92 2.64
CA LEU A 83 -1.73 -13.46 2.47
C LEU A 83 -1.60 -14.78 3.23
N ASP A 84 -0.98 -15.78 2.61
CA ASP A 84 -0.43 -16.94 3.32
C ASP A 84 1.02 -16.63 3.69
N VAL A 85 1.30 -16.56 4.99
CA VAL A 85 2.59 -16.14 5.57
C VAL A 85 3.32 -17.35 6.18
N GLY A 86 3.09 -18.53 5.64
CA GLY A 86 3.73 -19.76 6.12
C GLY A 86 3.33 -20.09 7.56
N ASP A 87 4.31 -20.16 8.49
CA ASP A 87 4.06 -20.56 9.88
C ASP A 87 3.08 -19.65 10.65
N MET A 88 2.92 -18.40 10.24
CA MET A 88 1.92 -17.48 10.81
C MET A 88 0.50 -17.77 10.31
N GLY A 89 0.36 -18.54 9.23
CA GLY A 89 -0.91 -18.80 8.57
C GLY A 89 -1.40 -17.59 7.76
N GLN A 90 -2.73 -17.41 7.70
CA GLN A 90 -3.31 -16.32 6.92
C GLN A 90 -3.30 -14.99 7.67
N VAL A 91 -2.90 -13.94 6.95
CA VAL A 91 -2.93 -12.55 7.41
C VAL A 91 -3.73 -11.73 6.40
N GLN A 92 -4.66 -10.93 6.89
CA GLN A 92 -5.42 -9.97 6.11
C GLN A 92 -4.73 -8.60 6.17
N ALA A 93 -4.25 -8.12 5.04
CA ALA A 93 -3.69 -6.79 4.87
C ALA A 93 -4.79 -5.86 4.35
N ASN A 94 -5.32 -5.00 5.21
CA ASN A 94 -6.35 -4.04 4.86
C ASN A 94 -5.76 -2.93 4.01
N LEU A 95 -6.40 -2.64 2.89
CA LEU A 95 -6.03 -1.59 1.94
C LEU A 95 -6.82 -0.31 2.25
N SER A 96 -6.22 0.83 2.00
CA SER A 96 -6.84 2.15 2.05
C SER A 96 -6.53 2.92 0.78
N GLU A 97 -7.11 4.08 0.59
CA GLU A 97 -6.80 4.97 -0.54
C GLU A 97 -5.33 5.43 -0.52
N ASP A 98 -4.70 5.42 0.66
CA ASP A 98 -3.30 5.79 0.86
C ASP A 98 -2.32 4.61 0.71
N THR A 99 -2.82 3.38 0.54
CA THR A 99 -1.97 2.21 0.39
C THR A 99 -1.26 2.24 -0.97
N LEU A 100 0.08 2.21 -0.96
CA LEU A 100 0.89 2.18 -2.17
C LEU A 100 1.01 0.75 -2.71
N ILE A 101 0.66 0.54 -3.98
CA ILE A 101 0.91 -0.72 -4.70
C ILE A 101 2.09 -0.48 -5.63
N GLU A 102 3.12 -1.34 -5.53
CA GLU A 102 4.38 -1.16 -6.25
C GLU A 102 4.79 -2.44 -6.99
N GLY A 103 5.52 -2.26 -8.10
CA GLY A 103 6.14 -3.35 -8.86
C GLY A 103 5.22 -4.03 -9.88
N VAL A 104 3.91 -3.92 -9.75
CA VAL A 104 2.91 -4.43 -10.69
C VAL A 104 1.80 -3.41 -10.89
N GLU A 105 1.11 -3.48 -12.02
CA GLU A 105 -0.08 -2.66 -12.29
C GLU A 105 -1.31 -3.17 -11.52
N GLU A 106 -1.42 -4.49 -11.35
CA GLU A 106 -2.54 -5.16 -10.68
C GLU A 106 -2.03 -6.35 -9.87
N LEU A 107 -2.55 -6.49 -8.65
CA LEU A 107 -2.26 -7.63 -7.79
C LEU A 107 -3.02 -8.88 -8.28
N ALA A 108 -2.37 -10.05 -8.20
CA ALA A 108 -2.99 -11.32 -8.59
C ALA A 108 -2.76 -12.41 -7.53
N ILE A 109 -3.73 -13.33 -7.43
CA ILE A 109 -3.62 -14.51 -6.57
C ILE A 109 -2.44 -15.37 -7.04
N GLY A 110 -1.65 -15.87 -6.11
CA GLY A 110 -0.44 -16.66 -6.35
C GLY A 110 0.85 -15.85 -6.43
N GLN A 111 0.79 -14.52 -6.47
CA GLN A 111 1.98 -13.67 -6.38
C GLN A 111 2.52 -13.66 -4.95
N THR A 112 3.85 -13.55 -4.83
CA THR A 112 4.47 -13.28 -3.54
C THR A 112 4.60 -11.77 -3.35
N ALA A 113 3.96 -11.25 -2.30
CA ALA A 113 3.96 -9.83 -1.95
C ALA A 113 4.77 -9.56 -0.68
N ILE A 114 5.35 -8.37 -0.61
CA ILE A 114 5.93 -7.77 0.59
C ILE A 114 4.99 -6.67 1.04
N VAL A 115 4.43 -6.80 2.24
CA VAL A 115 3.55 -5.79 2.84
C VAL A 115 4.29 -5.06 3.94
N THR A 116 4.32 -3.73 3.86
CA THR A 116 4.83 -2.84 4.90
C THR A 116 3.67 -2.28 5.72
N TYR A 117 3.77 -2.31 7.03
CA TYR A 117 2.75 -1.84 7.98
C TYR A 117 3.39 -1.24 9.25
N ASP A 118 2.61 -0.67 10.14
CA ASP A 118 3.04 0.05 11.36
C ASP A 118 3.39 -0.86 12.55
N GLY A 119 3.61 -2.14 12.31
CA GLY A 119 3.92 -3.15 13.35
C GLY A 119 2.72 -3.60 14.17
N LYS A 120 1.55 -3.00 14.02
CA LYS A 120 0.33 -3.39 14.75
C LYS A 120 -0.43 -4.48 14.01
N MET A 121 -0.69 -5.58 14.71
CA MET A 121 -1.43 -6.73 14.20
C MET A 121 -2.52 -7.13 15.18
N THR A 122 -3.70 -7.43 14.67
CA THR A 122 -4.82 -7.91 15.51
C THR A 122 -4.59 -9.36 15.94
N ARG A 123 -5.28 -9.78 17.01
CA ARG A 123 -5.30 -11.18 17.48
C ARG A 123 -6.47 -11.99 16.89
N SER A 124 -7.11 -11.51 15.83
CA SER A 124 -8.17 -12.23 15.12
C SER A 124 -7.63 -13.39 14.29
N LEU A 125 -8.50 -14.20 13.72
CA LEU A 125 -8.18 -15.23 12.73
C LEU A 125 -9.08 -15.01 11.50
N PRO A 126 -8.51 -14.61 10.36
CA PRO A 126 -7.09 -14.25 10.16
C PRO A 126 -6.68 -13.02 10.97
N ALA A 127 -5.38 -12.93 11.30
CA ALA A 127 -4.81 -11.71 11.86
C ALA A 127 -4.91 -10.58 10.83
N GLN A 128 -5.06 -9.33 11.30
CA GLN A 128 -5.25 -8.18 10.41
C GLN A 128 -4.18 -7.12 10.67
N ILE A 129 -3.71 -6.52 9.59
CA ILE A 129 -2.78 -5.39 9.58
C ILE A 129 -3.33 -4.27 8.67
N ALA A 130 -2.93 -3.03 8.92
CA ALA A 130 -3.16 -1.92 8.01
C ALA A 130 -1.98 -1.83 7.05
N ALA A 131 -2.19 -2.11 5.76
CA ALA A 131 -1.14 -2.05 4.76
C ALA A 131 -0.85 -0.60 4.39
N LEU A 132 0.40 -0.17 4.57
CA LEU A 132 0.92 1.11 4.08
C LEU A 132 1.44 0.95 2.65
N ARG A 133 2.02 -0.22 2.35
CA ARG A 133 2.57 -0.56 1.04
C ARG A 133 2.41 -2.04 0.76
N VAL A 134 2.09 -2.39 -0.49
CA VAL A 134 2.10 -3.76 -1.01
C VAL A 134 3.00 -3.79 -2.25
N GLY A 135 4.16 -4.43 -2.14
CA GLY A 135 5.14 -4.56 -3.22
C GLY A 135 5.13 -5.96 -3.82
N VAL A 136 5.05 -6.06 -5.14
CA VAL A 136 5.22 -7.30 -5.91
C VAL A 136 6.24 -7.04 -7.01
N TYR A 137 7.45 -7.59 -6.87
CA TYR A 137 8.54 -7.36 -7.82
C TYR A 137 8.91 -8.67 -8.52
N GLU A 138 8.44 -8.82 -9.76
CA GLU A 138 8.61 -10.02 -10.56
C GLU A 138 9.78 -9.90 -11.54
N VAL A 139 10.53 -10.99 -11.69
CA VAL A 139 11.47 -11.21 -12.77
C VAL A 139 11.07 -12.49 -13.49
N ARG A 140 10.56 -12.37 -14.70
CA ARG A 140 10.20 -13.50 -15.57
C ARG A 140 11.27 -13.70 -16.62
N GLY A 141 11.72 -14.94 -16.82
CA GLY A 141 12.74 -15.21 -17.81
C GLY A 141 13.20 -16.65 -17.85
N THR A 142 14.21 -16.89 -18.67
CA THR A 142 14.82 -18.21 -18.90
C THR A 142 16.16 -18.32 -18.20
N VAL A 143 16.36 -19.40 -17.46
CA VAL A 143 17.64 -19.70 -16.80
C VAL A 143 18.73 -19.96 -17.84
N LYS A 144 19.80 -19.18 -17.83
CA LYS A 144 20.96 -19.32 -18.72
C LYS A 144 22.12 -20.05 -18.10
N THR A 145 22.47 -19.70 -16.86
CA THR A 145 23.55 -20.34 -16.12
C THR A 145 23.15 -20.55 -14.67
N MET A 146 23.81 -21.48 -14.00
CA MET A 146 23.63 -21.78 -12.59
C MET A 146 25.00 -22.00 -11.96
N GLU A 147 25.34 -21.23 -10.93
CA GLU A 147 26.60 -21.33 -10.19
C GLU A 147 26.39 -20.97 -8.72
N ASP A 148 26.84 -21.81 -7.82
CA ASP A 148 26.92 -21.54 -6.36
C ASP A 148 25.67 -20.90 -5.73
N GLY A 149 24.48 -21.46 -6.00
CA GLY A 149 23.22 -20.95 -5.44
C GLY A 149 22.72 -19.66 -6.12
N ARG A 150 23.31 -19.29 -7.26
CA ARG A 150 22.87 -18.18 -8.10
C ARG A 150 22.46 -18.68 -9.47
N VAL A 151 21.52 -17.98 -10.09
CA VAL A 151 21.12 -18.24 -11.47
C VAL A 151 21.18 -16.95 -12.27
N THR A 152 21.70 -17.03 -13.50
CA THR A 152 21.54 -15.94 -14.46
C THR A 152 20.29 -16.20 -15.27
N VAL A 153 19.40 -15.22 -15.30
CA VAL A 153 18.12 -15.28 -16.01
C VAL A 153 18.13 -14.22 -17.10
N GLU A 154 17.84 -14.63 -18.34
CA GLU A 154 17.50 -13.72 -19.41
C GLU A 154 16.04 -13.35 -19.31
N LYS A 155 15.73 -12.07 -19.04
CA LYS A 155 14.36 -11.59 -18.88
C LYS A 155 13.55 -11.77 -20.14
N THR A 156 12.29 -12.17 -20.00
CA THR A 156 11.34 -12.30 -21.12
C THR A 156 11.10 -10.95 -21.80
N GLU A 157 11.08 -9.88 -21.02
CA GLU A 157 10.95 -8.52 -21.52
C GLU A 157 12.34 -7.88 -21.64
N GLY A 158 12.69 -7.40 -22.83
CA GLY A 158 13.94 -6.70 -23.11
C GLY A 158 15.16 -7.57 -23.34
N GLY A 159 15.14 -8.86 -22.95
CA GLY A 159 16.27 -9.78 -23.14
C GLY A 159 17.50 -9.49 -22.27
N ASP A 160 17.41 -8.54 -21.33
CA ASP A 160 18.48 -8.24 -20.39
C ASP A 160 18.69 -9.39 -19.41
N GLU A 161 19.95 -9.59 -19.03
CA GLU A 161 20.29 -10.59 -18.01
C GLU A 161 20.24 -10.00 -16.60
N VAL A 162 19.82 -10.83 -15.64
CA VAL A 162 19.86 -10.56 -14.20
C VAL A 162 20.42 -11.77 -13.48
N VAL A 163 21.20 -11.56 -12.44
CA VAL A 163 21.67 -12.63 -11.56
C VAL A 163 20.81 -12.66 -10.32
N LEU A 164 20.16 -13.80 -10.07
CA LEU A 164 19.32 -14.03 -8.89
C LEU A 164 20.06 -14.92 -7.90
N THR A 165 20.15 -14.48 -6.65
CA THR A 165 20.50 -15.36 -5.53
C THR A 165 19.25 -16.15 -5.16
N LEU A 166 19.36 -17.48 -5.12
CA LEU A 166 18.23 -18.35 -4.82
C LEU A 166 17.88 -18.32 -3.32
N PRO A 167 16.58 -18.30 -2.95
CA PRO A 167 16.17 -18.45 -1.56
C PRO A 167 16.38 -19.89 -1.08
N GLU A 168 16.41 -20.08 0.22
CA GLU A 168 16.40 -21.41 0.82
C GLU A 168 15.10 -22.14 0.44
N GLY A 169 15.20 -23.42 0.04
CA GLY A 169 14.04 -24.19 -0.41
C GLY A 169 13.59 -23.89 -1.84
N ALA A 170 14.36 -23.14 -2.63
CA ALA A 170 14.07 -22.92 -4.04
C ALA A 170 13.85 -24.26 -4.78
N PRO A 171 12.94 -24.31 -5.76
CA PRO A 171 12.74 -25.51 -6.56
C PRO A 171 14.03 -25.87 -7.33
N ALA A 172 14.21 -27.16 -7.66
CA ALA A 172 15.31 -27.58 -8.49
C ALA A 172 15.17 -26.97 -9.89
N LEU A 173 16.13 -26.16 -10.28
CA LEU A 173 16.19 -25.48 -11.57
C LEU A 173 17.20 -26.16 -12.51
N ALA A 174 17.01 -25.94 -13.79
CA ALA A 174 17.93 -26.33 -14.86
C ALA A 174 18.06 -25.19 -15.87
N VAL A 175 19.20 -25.20 -16.61
CA VAL A 175 19.38 -24.28 -17.74
C VAL A 175 18.30 -24.55 -18.78
N GLY A 176 17.65 -23.48 -19.24
CA GLY A 176 16.51 -23.53 -20.13
C GLY A 176 15.15 -23.50 -19.46
N ASP A 177 15.06 -23.61 -18.13
CA ASP A 177 13.79 -23.45 -17.40
C ASP A 177 13.29 -22.03 -17.54
N VAL A 178 11.97 -21.90 -17.73
CA VAL A 178 11.27 -20.62 -17.66
C VAL A 178 10.76 -20.44 -16.24
N ILE A 179 11.13 -19.34 -15.59
CA ILE A 179 10.79 -19.08 -14.20
C ILE A 179 10.15 -17.70 -14.01
N THR A 180 9.38 -17.58 -12.94
CA THR A 180 9.00 -16.31 -12.33
C THR A 180 9.66 -16.23 -10.97
N ALA A 181 10.55 -15.28 -10.78
CA ALA A 181 11.18 -14.99 -9.49
C ALA A 181 10.55 -13.76 -8.87
N TYR A 182 10.16 -13.83 -7.60
CA TYR A 182 9.74 -12.69 -6.80
C TYR A 182 10.95 -12.18 -6.02
N THR A 183 11.16 -10.87 -6.01
CA THR A 183 12.34 -10.25 -5.40
C THR A 183 11.94 -9.15 -4.43
N THR A 184 12.90 -8.55 -3.73
CA THR A 184 12.67 -7.39 -2.87
C THR A 184 12.54 -6.06 -3.65
N GLY A 185 12.67 -6.07 -4.98
CA GLY A 185 12.75 -4.87 -5.81
C GLY A 185 14.10 -4.15 -5.76
N ILE A 186 15.03 -4.61 -4.92
CA ILE A 186 16.36 -4.02 -4.77
C ILE A 186 17.35 -4.75 -5.68
N SER A 187 18.09 -4.00 -6.49
CA SER A 187 19.14 -4.54 -7.36
C SER A 187 20.45 -3.79 -7.17
N THR A 188 21.55 -4.48 -7.47
CA THR A 188 22.87 -3.83 -7.57
C THR A 188 23.00 -3.03 -8.87
N MET A 189 23.94 -2.10 -8.90
CA MET A 189 24.30 -1.35 -10.12
C MET A 189 25.33 -2.07 -11.00
N SER A 190 25.56 -3.38 -10.79
CA SER A 190 26.45 -4.18 -11.62
C SER A 190 25.81 -4.52 -12.98
N LEU A 191 26.62 -5.00 -13.92
CA LEU A 191 26.16 -5.54 -15.20
C LEU A 191 26.68 -7.00 -15.35
N PRO A 192 25.77 -7.98 -15.33
CA PRO A 192 24.31 -7.87 -15.08
C PRO A 192 24.00 -7.46 -13.64
N PRO A 193 22.83 -6.83 -13.39
CA PRO A 193 22.37 -6.50 -12.05
C PRO A 193 22.12 -7.77 -11.24
N GLN A 194 22.32 -7.69 -9.92
CA GLN A 194 22.10 -8.81 -9.01
C GLN A 194 20.95 -8.48 -8.07
N MET A 195 20.07 -9.46 -7.82
CA MET A 195 18.92 -9.35 -6.94
C MET A 195 18.82 -10.60 -6.06
N ASN A 196 18.17 -10.44 -4.90
CA ASN A 196 17.83 -11.57 -4.06
C ASN A 196 16.37 -12.00 -4.38
N ALA A 197 16.22 -13.24 -4.78
CA ALA A 197 14.89 -13.83 -4.90
C ALA A 197 14.36 -14.22 -3.51
N ILE A 198 13.07 -13.98 -3.27
CA ILE A 198 12.33 -14.38 -2.06
C ILE A 198 11.47 -15.60 -2.33
N ALA A 199 11.03 -15.78 -3.58
CA ALA A 199 10.33 -16.96 -4.04
C ALA A 199 10.60 -17.20 -5.53
N ILE A 200 10.49 -18.46 -5.97
CA ILE A 200 10.62 -18.86 -7.37
C ILE A 200 9.51 -19.83 -7.73
N VAL A 201 8.85 -19.56 -8.84
CA VAL A 201 7.85 -20.43 -9.47
C VAL A 201 8.36 -20.88 -10.84
N LYS A 202 8.23 -22.18 -11.13
CA LYS A 202 8.62 -22.82 -12.38
C LYS A 202 7.42 -23.20 -13.21
#